data_be0f1841acd9a123c1d1968727a22301
#
_entry.id   be0f1841acd9a123c1d1968727a22301
#
_cell.length_a   1.000
_cell.length_b   1.000
_cell.length_c   1.000
_cell.angle_alpha   90.00
_cell.angle_beta   90.00
_cell.angle_gamma   90.00
#
_symmetry.space_group_name_H-M   'P 1'
#
loop_
_entity.id
_entity.type
_entity.pdbx_description
1 polymer ?
#
loop_
_entity_poly.entity_id
_entity_poly.type
_entity_poly.pdbx_seq_one_letter_code
_entity_poly.pdbx_strand_id
1 'polypeptide(L)'
;DASRIYIQILDRSQKHLKLNSYDPATGEKISTILTEDNEKYVEPLDPVWFVKGSENIFIYRTDNRDGYRNLYLCDMDGNVRRLTATDADVEYIANDGKHVWYTSAEVSHVENHLFRVSLKLPKAGKGVEAVKVGKPERLTSEEGWHSIMMSPDCKQYVDSWSSLCVPGVANLCTSDGKVVKNLLTAEDPTLDHAYTEISLGTIKSADGQY
;
A
#
# COMPACT_ATOMS: atom_id res chain seq x y z
N ASP A 1 21.11 0.85 -6.53
CA ASP A 1 22.36 0.13 -6.46
C ASP A 1 22.21 -1.20 -7.20
N ALA A 2 23.14 -1.52 -8.10
CA ALA A 2 23.14 -2.75 -8.89
C ALA A 2 24.01 -3.86 -8.23
N SER A 3 24.29 -3.76 -6.96
CA SER A 3 25.15 -4.70 -6.22
C SER A 3 24.47 -6.04 -5.90
N ARG A 4 23.14 -6.12 -6.00
CA ARG A 4 22.36 -7.32 -5.71
C ARG A 4 21.11 -7.41 -6.58
N ILE A 5 20.71 -8.63 -6.88
CA ILE A 5 19.42 -8.95 -7.49
C ILE A 5 18.55 -9.63 -6.42
N TYR A 6 17.30 -9.21 -6.33
CA TYR A 6 16.32 -9.77 -5.39
C TYR A 6 15.27 -10.54 -6.17
N ILE A 7 15.06 -11.80 -5.83
CA ILE A 7 14.13 -12.68 -6.53
C ILE A 7 13.21 -13.35 -5.51
N GLN A 8 11.91 -13.21 -5.73
CA GLN A 8 10.90 -14.00 -5.04
C GLN A 8 10.75 -15.34 -5.76
N ILE A 9 10.88 -16.42 -5.03
CA ILE A 9 10.74 -17.78 -5.54
C ILE A 9 9.59 -18.44 -4.80
N LEU A 10 8.49 -18.67 -5.51
CA LEU A 10 7.37 -19.47 -5.05
C LEU A 10 7.56 -20.90 -5.54
N ASP A 11 7.41 -21.87 -4.67
CA ASP A 11 7.50 -23.27 -5.06
C ASP A 11 6.25 -23.74 -5.83
N ARG A 12 6.30 -24.93 -6.42
CA ARG A 12 5.20 -25.46 -7.22
C ARG A 12 3.94 -25.75 -6.39
N SER A 13 4.07 -25.99 -5.11
CA SER A 13 2.94 -26.19 -4.19
C SER A 13 2.21 -24.89 -3.88
N GLN A 14 2.84 -23.73 -4.19
CA GLN A 14 2.40 -22.37 -3.85
C GLN A 14 2.32 -22.12 -2.34
N LYS A 15 2.95 -22.96 -1.52
CA LYS A 15 2.89 -22.87 -0.06
C LYS A 15 4.12 -22.23 0.55
N HIS A 16 5.22 -22.16 -0.18
CA HIS A 16 6.52 -21.72 0.33
C HIS A 16 7.09 -20.64 -0.58
N LEU A 17 7.18 -19.43 -0.09
CA LEU A 17 7.80 -18.29 -0.76
C LEU A 17 9.14 -17.98 -0.10
N LYS A 18 10.17 -17.69 -0.92
CA LYS A 18 11.48 -17.21 -0.46
C LYS A 18 11.87 -15.97 -1.22
N LEU A 19 12.23 -14.92 -0.50
CA LEU A 19 12.92 -13.77 -1.06
C LEU A 19 14.43 -14.00 -0.92
N ASN A 20 15.11 -14.18 -2.03
CA ASN A 20 16.56 -14.40 -2.07
C ASN A 20 17.29 -13.21 -2.67
N SER A 21 18.53 -12.99 -2.20
CA SER A 21 19.48 -12.08 -2.86
C SER A 21 20.57 -12.86 -3.59
N TYR A 22 20.98 -12.32 -4.74
CA TYR A 22 21.97 -12.92 -5.65
C TYR A 22 23.03 -11.89 -6.03
N ASP A 23 24.24 -12.37 -6.30
CA ASP A 23 25.30 -11.59 -6.91
C ASP A 23 24.98 -11.43 -8.41
N PRO A 24 24.90 -10.19 -8.94
CA PRO A 24 24.58 -9.97 -10.35
C PRO A 24 25.67 -10.38 -11.33
N ALA A 25 26.92 -10.47 -10.88
CA ALA A 25 28.06 -10.82 -11.72
C ALA A 25 28.22 -12.34 -11.87
N THR A 26 27.98 -13.10 -10.80
CA THR A 26 28.18 -14.56 -10.79
C THR A 26 26.87 -15.34 -10.88
N GLY A 27 25.73 -14.72 -10.52
CA GLY A 27 24.44 -15.40 -10.38
C GLY A 27 24.35 -16.26 -9.12
N GLU A 28 25.35 -16.23 -8.25
CA GLU A 28 25.35 -17.02 -7.01
C GLU A 28 24.39 -16.43 -5.97
N LYS A 29 23.68 -17.32 -5.27
CA LYS A 29 22.81 -16.92 -4.17
C LYS A 29 23.66 -16.48 -2.97
N ILE A 30 23.43 -15.25 -2.52
CA ILE A 30 24.09 -14.68 -1.35
C ILE A 30 23.37 -15.12 -0.06
N SER A 31 22.03 -14.92 -0.01
CA SER A 31 21.23 -15.23 1.17
C SER A 31 19.75 -15.43 0.84
N THR A 32 19.03 -16.06 1.75
CA THR A 32 17.57 -15.97 1.84
C THR A 32 17.25 -14.93 2.90
N ILE A 33 16.51 -13.87 2.52
CA ILE A 33 16.19 -12.72 3.36
C ILE A 33 14.90 -12.98 4.13
N LEU A 34 13.87 -13.45 3.43
CA LEU A 34 12.54 -13.66 3.97
C LEU A 34 11.98 -14.99 3.48
N THR A 35 11.24 -15.68 4.34
CA THR A 35 10.42 -16.83 3.99
C THR A 35 9.00 -16.62 4.46
N GLU A 36 8.03 -17.03 3.63
CA GLU A 36 6.64 -17.11 4.00
C GLU A 36 6.11 -18.50 3.69
N ASP A 37 5.40 -19.07 4.65
CA ASP A 37 4.81 -20.40 4.57
C ASP A 37 3.32 -20.31 4.91
N ASN A 38 2.47 -21.00 4.14
CA ASN A 38 1.05 -21.10 4.41
C ASN A 38 0.54 -22.48 4.00
N GLU A 39 -0.32 -23.09 4.81
CA GLU A 39 -0.89 -24.40 4.50
C GLU A 39 -1.79 -24.40 3.28
N LYS A 40 -2.39 -23.25 2.93
CA LYS A 40 -3.23 -23.09 1.74
C LYS A 40 -2.37 -22.64 0.56
N TYR A 41 -1.98 -21.37 0.55
CA TYR A 41 -1.13 -20.78 -0.50
C TYR A 41 -0.55 -19.45 -0.02
N VAL A 42 0.55 -19.02 -0.64
CA VAL A 42 1.17 -17.71 -0.50
C VAL A 42 1.12 -17.03 -1.86
N GLU A 43 0.68 -15.78 -1.90
CA GLU A 43 0.69 -14.96 -3.13
C GLU A 43 1.84 -13.96 -3.11
N PRO A 44 2.78 -14.02 -4.07
CA PRO A 44 3.74 -12.96 -4.29
C PRO A 44 3.05 -11.80 -5.00
N LEU A 45 2.49 -10.86 -4.24
CA LEU A 45 1.66 -9.79 -4.78
C LEU A 45 2.48 -8.73 -5.51
N ASP A 46 3.61 -8.34 -4.93
CA ASP A 46 4.37 -7.17 -5.34
C ASP A 46 5.88 -7.38 -5.22
N PRO A 47 6.67 -6.59 -5.96
CA PRO A 47 8.09 -6.48 -5.68
C PRO A 47 8.31 -5.83 -4.31
N VAL A 48 9.49 -6.01 -3.74
CA VAL A 48 9.89 -5.29 -2.52
C VAL A 48 10.19 -3.82 -2.85
N TRP A 49 9.79 -2.91 -1.97
CA TRP A 49 10.05 -1.48 -2.14
C TRP A 49 11.07 -1.00 -1.11
N PHE A 50 12.26 -0.67 -1.55
CA PHE A 50 13.28 -0.11 -0.65
C PHE A 50 12.84 1.24 -0.11
N VAL A 51 13.06 1.44 1.20
CA VAL A 51 12.82 2.74 1.82
C VAL A 51 13.92 3.69 1.38
N LYS A 52 13.55 4.81 0.74
CA LYS A 52 14.52 5.80 0.24
C LYS A 52 15.47 6.25 1.36
N GLY A 53 16.77 6.20 1.10
CA GLY A 53 17.81 6.52 2.08
C GLY A 53 18.24 5.35 2.98
N SER A 54 17.72 4.14 2.72
CA SER A 54 18.19 2.90 3.34
C SER A 54 18.48 1.84 2.27
N GLU A 55 19.62 1.18 2.39
CA GLU A 55 19.97 0.02 1.56
C GLU A 55 19.53 -1.31 2.21
N ASN A 56 19.17 -1.26 3.50
CA ASN A 56 18.90 -2.44 4.31
C ASN A 56 17.44 -2.61 4.71
N ILE A 57 16.60 -1.58 4.51
CA ILE A 57 15.20 -1.60 4.94
C ILE A 57 14.30 -1.48 3.71
N PHE A 58 13.35 -2.39 3.60
CA PHE A 58 12.37 -2.40 2.53
C PHE A 58 10.95 -2.59 3.08
N ILE A 59 9.97 -2.27 2.27
CA ILE A 59 8.54 -2.48 2.53
C ILE A 59 8.14 -3.75 1.78
N TYR A 60 7.39 -4.61 2.46
CA TYR A 60 6.83 -5.84 1.95
C TYR A 60 5.33 -5.87 2.25
N ARG A 61 4.51 -6.31 1.28
CA ARG A 61 3.06 -6.45 1.45
C ARG A 61 2.68 -7.93 1.46
N THR A 62 1.90 -8.34 2.46
CA THR A 62 1.41 -9.71 2.58
C THR A 62 0.11 -9.77 3.39
N ASP A 63 -0.76 -10.73 3.08
CA ASP A 63 -1.92 -11.13 3.86
C ASP A 63 -1.64 -12.34 4.78
N ASN A 64 -0.49 -12.97 4.60
CA ASN A 64 -0.12 -14.22 5.26
C ASN A 64 0.07 -14.11 6.78
N ARG A 65 0.09 -12.89 7.33
CA ARG A 65 0.36 -12.63 8.75
C ARG A 65 -0.88 -12.27 9.54
N ASP A 66 -1.76 -11.46 8.94
CA ASP A 66 -2.91 -10.86 9.65
C ASP A 66 -4.25 -11.10 8.93
N GLY A 67 -4.24 -11.83 7.80
CA GLY A 67 -5.43 -12.12 6.99
C GLY A 67 -5.87 -10.99 6.07
N TYR A 68 -5.26 -9.81 6.18
CA TYR A 68 -5.41 -8.69 5.25
C TYR A 68 -4.05 -8.29 4.69
N ARG A 69 -4.05 -7.75 3.48
CA ARG A 69 -2.83 -7.26 2.80
C ARG A 69 -2.30 -6.01 3.49
N ASN A 70 -1.53 -6.20 4.55
CA ASN A 70 -0.88 -5.12 5.28
C ASN A 70 0.56 -4.90 4.80
N LEU A 71 1.10 -3.71 5.08
CA LEU A 71 2.50 -3.36 4.83
C LEU A 71 3.37 -3.68 6.06
N TYR A 72 4.54 -4.21 5.79
CA TYR A 72 5.55 -4.55 6.79
C TYR A 72 6.89 -3.91 6.40
N LEU A 73 7.62 -3.41 7.39
CA LEU A 73 9.02 -3.06 7.25
C LEU A 73 9.85 -4.31 7.49
N CYS A 74 10.75 -4.62 6.56
CA CYS A 74 11.68 -5.73 6.64
C CYS A 74 13.11 -5.25 6.50
N ASP A 75 14.07 -5.98 7.05
CA ASP A 75 15.49 -5.74 6.83
C ASP A 75 16.19 -6.96 6.18
N MET A 76 17.47 -6.78 5.84
CA MET A 76 18.26 -7.80 5.17
C MET A 76 18.62 -8.99 6.07
N ASP A 77 18.41 -8.86 7.37
CA ASP A 77 18.60 -9.95 8.36
C ASP A 77 17.33 -10.77 8.57
N GLY A 78 16.24 -10.44 7.85
CA GLY A 78 14.95 -11.14 7.92
C GLY A 78 14.05 -10.71 9.07
N ASN A 79 14.39 -9.64 9.77
CA ASN A 79 13.50 -9.07 10.78
C ASN A 79 12.33 -8.37 10.11
N VAL A 80 11.12 -8.57 10.67
CA VAL A 80 9.87 -8.05 10.13
C VAL A 80 9.12 -7.29 11.19
N ARG A 81 8.68 -6.08 10.87
CA ARG A 81 7.87 -5.24 11.74
C ARG A 81 6.65 -4.70 10.98
N ARG A 82 5.49 -4.79 11.58
CA ARG A 82 4.24 -4.29 11.02
C ARG A 82 4.31 -2.77 10.85
N LEU A 83 3.95 -2.27 9.67
CA LEU A 83 3.88 -0.85 9.33
C LEU A 83 2.45 -0.34 9.37
N THR A 84 1.51 -1.06 8.75
CA THR A 84 0.07 -0.77 8.81
C THR A 84 -0.65 -1.83 9.63
N ALA A 85 -1.75 -1.46 10.29
CA ALA A 85 -2.50 -2.33 11.18
C ALA A 85 -4.01 -2.12 10.97
N THR A 86 -4.49 -2.52 9.79
CA THR A 86 -5.89 -2.33 9.39
C THR A 86 -6.56 -3.68 9.14
N ASP A 87 -7.88 -3.73 9.32
CA ASP A 87 -8.73 -4.86 8.96
C ASP A 87 -9.29 -4.69 7.53
N ALA A 88 -8.48 -4.11 6.64
CA ALA A 88 -8.75 -3.92 5.23
C ALA A 88 -7.45 -4.06 4.44
N ASP A 89 -7.57 -4.39 3.17
CA ASP A 89 -6.41 -4.45 2.29
C ASP A 89 -5.77 -3.07 2.09
N VAL A 90 -4.45 -3.06 2.07
CA VAL A 90 -3.61 -1.88 1.89
C VAL A 90 -2.88 -1.99 0.56
N GLU A 91 -2.86 -0.91 -0.21
CA GLU A 91 -2.02 -0.79 -1.41
C GLU A 91 -0.91 0.23 -1.19
N TYR A 92 0.33 -0.19 -1.43
CA TYR A 92 1.48 0.71 -1.40
C TYR A 92 1.45 1.69 -2.58
N ILE A 93 1.66 2.99 -2.30
CA ILE A 93 1.72 4.03 -3.33
C ILE A 93 3.16 4.52 -3.53
N ALA A 94 3.82 4.99 -2.47
CA ALA A 94 5.17 5.54 -2.57
C ALA A 94 5.84 5.68 -1.20
N ASN A 95 7.16 5.94 -1.19
CA ASN A 95 7.86 6.44 -0.02
C ASN A 95 8.94 7.47 -0.42
N ASP A 96 9.24 8.41 0.46
CA ASP A 96 10.33 9.39 0.34
C ASP A 96 11.47 9.16 1.35
N GLY A 97 11.39 8.07 2.11
CA GLY A 97 12.31 7.74 3.21
C GLY A 97 11.92 8.35 4.55
N LYS A 98 10.99 9.31 4.56
CA LYS A 98 10.43 9.93 5.77
C LYS A 98 8.96 9.63 5.96
N HIS A 99 8.28 9.30 4.86
CA HIS A 99 6.88 8.95 4.82
C HIS A 99 6.65 7.77 3.89
N VAL A 100 5.60 7.01 4.17
CA VAL A 100 5.01 6.02 3.27
C VAL A 100 3.58 6.42 3.02
N TRP A 101 3.18 6.44 1.76
CA TRP A 101 1.81 6.66 1.32
C TRP A 101 1.21 5.33 0.88
N TYR A 102 -0.03 5.11 1.26
CA TYR A 102 -0.79 3.90 0.90
C TYR A 102 -2.27 4.22 0.77
N THR A 103 -3.01 3.41 0.04
CA THR A 103 -4.47 3.47 0.04
C THR A 103 -5.06 2.28 0.79
N SER A 104 -6.24 2.49 1.38
CA SER A 104 -6.95 1.45 2.12
C SER A 104 -8.45 1.76 2.21
N ALA A 105 -9.25 0.70 2.28
CA ALA A 105 -10.68 0.75 2.55
C ALA A 105 -11.01 0.67 4.06
N GLU A 106 -10.08 1.04 4.94
CA GLU A 106 -10.24 0.92 6.41
C GLU A 106 -11.31 1.84 7.00
N VAL A 107 -11.76 2.86 6.26
CA VAL A 107 -12.83 3.78 6.69
C VAL A 107 -14.20 3.17 6.40
N SER A 108 -14.35 2.59 5.21
CA SER A 108 -15.61 1.98 4.72
C SER A 108 -15.26 0.98 3.62
N HIS A 109 -15.97 -0.15 3.57
CA HIS A 109 -15.76 -1.17 2.54
C HIS A 109 -16.08 -0.71 1.10
N VAL A 110 -16.76 0.43 0.97
CA VAL A 110 -17.16 1.03 -0.32
C VAL A 110 -16.37 2.30 -0.64
N GLU A 111 -15.38 2.63 0.16
CA GLU A 111 -14.52 3.79 -0.01
C GLU A 111 -13.05 3.35 -0.02
N ASN A 112 -12.22 4.08 -0.75
CA ASN A 112 -10.78 3.89 -0.74
C ASN A 112 -10.11 5.24 -0.51
N HIS A 113 -9.29 5.35 0.52
CA HIS A 113 -8.68 6.59 0.93
C HIS A 113 -7.15 6.55 0.91
N LEU A 114 -6.55 7.70 0.64
CA LEU A 114 -5.10 7.87 0.79
C LEU A 114 -4.74 8.16 2.24
N PHE A 115 -3.76 7.40 2.73
CA PHE A 115 -3.14 7.57 4.03
C PHE A 115 -1.65 7.85 3.90
N ARG A 116 -1.10 8.48 4.92
CA ARG A 116 0.33 8.71 5.08
C ARG A 116 0.77 8.30 6.48
N VAL A 117 1.91 7.62 6.58
CA VAL A 117 2.56 7.32 7.85
C VAL A 117 4.00 7.85 7.84
N SER A 118 4.42 8.52 8.89
CA SER A 118 5.79 9.02 8.99
C SER A 118 6.76 7.95 9.45
N LEU A 119 7.97 7.98 8.87
CA LEU A 119 9.09 7.12 9.24
C LEU A 119 10.27 7.97 9.72
N LYS A 120 10.98 7.50 10.73
CA LYS A 120 12.30 7.98 11.08
C LYS A 120 13.27 6.81 11.08
N LEU A 121 14.10 6.77 10.04
CA LEU A 121 15.12 5.74 9.90
C LEU A 121 16.13 5.82 11.04
N PRO A 122 16.63 4.67 11.51
CA PRO A 122 17.70 4.63 12.50
C PRO A 122 19.05 5.02 11.87
N LYS A 123 20.06 5.19 12.72
CA LYS A 123 21.45 5.30 12.25
C LYS A 123 21.86 4.01 11.52
N ALA A 124 22.80 4.13 10.59
CA ALA A 124 23.33 3.00 9.83
C ALA A 124 23.70 1.81 10.73
N GLY A 125 23.45 0.59 10.26
CA GLY A 125 23.74 -0.65 10.98
C GLY A 125 22.69 -1.09 12.02
N LYS A 126 21.55 -0.39 12.12
CA LYS A 126 20.41 -0.85 12.96
C LYS A 126 19.28 -1.34 12.08
N GLY A 127 18.62 -2.44 12.49
CA GLY A 127 17.51 -3.06 11.79
C GLY A 127 16.17 -2.34 11.95
N VAL A 128 15.11 -2.95 11.43
CA VAL A 128 13.75 -2.41 11.40
C VAL A 128 13.16 -2.10 12.76
N GLU A 129 13.58 -2.80 13.81
CA GLU A 129 13.11 -2.56 15.18
C GLU A 129 13.42 -1.14 15.70
N ALA A 130 14.48 -0.53 15.17
CA ALA A 130 14.89 0.81 15.54
C ALA A 130 14.23 1.91 14.70
N VAL A 131 13.43 1.57 13.67
CA VAL A 131 12.64 2.54 12.88
C VAL A 131 11.55 3.10 13.77
N LYS A 132 11.41 4.42 13.84
CA LYS A 132 10.25 5.03 14.49
C LYS A 132 9.16 5.23 13.45
N VAL A 133 7.98 4.69 13.73
CA VAL A 133 6.78 4.78 12.90
C VAL A 133 5.79 5.69 13.59
N GLY A 134 5.25 6.67 12.86
CA GLY A 134 4.21 7.57 13.34
C GLY A 134 2.82 6.94 13.31
N LYS A 135 1.81 7.75 13.62
CA LYS A 135 0.42 7.34 13.42
C LYS A 135 0.03 7.58 11.96
N PRO A 136 -0.82 6.72 11.38
CA PRO A 136 -1.42 6.97 10.08
C PRO A 136 -2.27 8.25 10.10
N GLU A 137 -2.22 8.99 9.00
CA GLU A 137 -2.99 10.20 8.75
C GLU A 137 -3.74 10.04 7.43
N ARG A 138 -5.08 10.16 7.44
CA ARG A 138 -5.88 10.17 6.21
C ARG A 138 -5.73 11.52 5.51
N LEU A 139 -5.44 11.51 4.21
CA LEU A 139 -5.21 12.70 3.41
C LEU A 139 -6.37 13.07 2.48
N THR A 140 -7.25 12.12 2.15
CA THR A 140 -8.46 12.35 1.34
C THR A 140 -9.69 12.41 2.25
N SER A 141 -10.56 13.41 2.05
CA SER A 141 -11.70 13.69 2.93
C SER A 141 -13.05 13.32 2.32
N GLU A 142 -13.18 13.45 1.01
CA GLU A 142 -14.42 13.20 0.28
C GLU A 142 -14.76 11.71 0.28
N GLU A 143 -16.05 11.41 0.49
CA GLU A 143 -16.55 10.04 0.38
C GLU A 143 -16.43 9.52 -1.05
N GLY A 144 -15.82 8.36 -1.21
CA GLY A 144 -15.67 7.73 -2.52
C GLY A 144 -14.42 6.89 -2.68
N TRP A 145 -14.19 6.50 -3.91
CA TRP A 145 -13.03 5.69 -4.29
C TRP A 145 -11.94 6.56 -4.89
N HIS A 146 -10.86 6.74 -4.14
CA HIS A 146 -9.69 7.54 -4.54
C HIS A 146 -8.62 6.67 -5.19
N SER A 147 -8.16 7.11 -6.37
CA SER A 147 -7.05 6.52 -7.12
C SER A 147 -5.92 7.54 -7.19
N ILE A 148 -4.75 7.16 -6.69
CA ILE A 148 -3.64 8.07 -6.45
C ILE A 148 -2.51 7.84 -7.44
N MET A 149 -2.07 8.91 -8.11
CA MET A 149 -0.86 8.92 -8.91
C MET A 149 0.16 9.86 -8.28
N MET A 150 1.13 9.30 -7.56
CA MET A 150 2.18 10.05 -6.87
C MET A 150 3.29 10.45 -7.83
N SER A 151 3.78 11.69 -7.71
CA SER A 151 4.98 12.13 -8.44
C SER A 151 6.24 11.38 -7.98
N PRO A 152 7.24 11.15 -8.85
CA PRO A 152 8.45 10.40 -8.48
C PRO A 152 9.25 10.99 -7.32
N ASP A 153 9.14 12.31 -7.11
CA ASP A 153 9.79 13.03 -6.00
C ASP A 153 8.92 13.07 -4.73
N CYS A 154 7.72 12.48 -4.78
CA CYS A 154 6.74 12.41 -3.68
C CYS A 154 6.33 13.79 -3.13
N LYS A 155 6.35 14.85 -3.94
CA LYS A 155 5.93 16.19 -3.52
C LYS A 155 4.48 16.51 -3.84
N GLN A 156 3.95 15.89 -4.89
CA GLN A 156 2.60 16.09 -5.38
C GLN A 156 1.99 14.77 -5.82
N TYR A 157 0.67 14.73 -5.88
CA TYR A 157 -0.05 13.62 -6.48
C TYR A 157 -1.30 14.12 -7.18
N VAL A 158 -1.77 13.33 -8.15
CA VAL A 158 -3.10 13.47 -8.71
C VAL A 158 -4.01 12.50 -7.95
N ASP A 159 -5.08 13.05 -7.39
CA ASP A 159 -6.18 12.30 -6.80
C ASP A 159 -7.34 12.28 -7.79
N SER A 160 -7.64 11.11 -8.32
CA SER A 160 -8.81 10.88 -9.18
C SER A 160 -9.83 10.07 -8.40
N TRP A 161 -11.00 10.63 -8.15
CA TRP A 161 -12.00 9.96 -7.33
C TRP A 161 -13.42 10.12 -7.88
N SER A 162 -14.29 9.21 -7.49
CA SER A 162 -15.72 9.24 -7.76
C SER A 162 -16.49 8.63 -6.59
N SER A 163 -17.78 8.89 -6.53
CA SER A 163 -18.71 8.26 -5.59
C SER A 163 -20.02 7.92 -6.28
N LEU A 164 -20.98 7.42 -5.54
CA LEU A 164 -22.32 7.11 -6.09
C LEU A 164 -23.00 8.32 -6.73
N CYS A 165 -22.76 9.52 -6.19
CA CYS A 165 -23.40 10.76 -6.64
C CYS A 165 -22.42 11.74 -7.28
N VAL A 166 -21.13 11.38 -7.40
CA VAL A 166 -20.09 12.21 -8.01
C VAL A 166 -19.46 11.44 -9.16
N PRO A 167 -19.67 11.84 -10.42
CA PRO A 167 -19.23 11.08 -11.60
C PRO A 167 -17.72 10.91 -11.70
N GLY A 168 -16.97 11.96 -11.38
CA GLY A 168 -15.52 11.92 -11.38
C GLY A 168 -14.90 13.29 -11.15
N VAL A 169 -13.88 13.32 -10.30
CA VAL A 169 -13.10 14.52 -10.00
C VAL A 169 -11.63 14.14 -10.04
N ALA A 170 -10.80 15.01 -10.62
CA ALA A 170 -9.34 14.88 -10.54
C ALA A 170 -8.74 16.18 -10.00
N ASN A 171 -7.95 16.04 -8.94
CA ASN A 171 -7.28 17.13 -8.26
C ASN A 171 -5.77 16.94 -8.26
N LEU A 172 -5.02 18.01 -8.47
CA LEU A 172 -3.61 18.08 -8.14
C LEU A 172 -3.48 18.46 -6.67
N CYS A 173 -2.78 17.61 -5.89
CA CYS A 173 -2.60 17.78 -4.46
C CYS A 173 -1.12 17.83 -4.09
N THR A 174 -0.78 18.50 -2.99
CA THR A 174 0.52 18.36 -2.33
C THR A 174 0.57 17.05 -1.54
N SER A 175 1.76 16.55 -1.26
CA SER A 175 1.97 15.26 -0.58
C SER A 175 1.43 15.18 0.86
N ASP A 176 0.98 16.31 1.41
CA ASP A 176 0.29 16.41 2.69
C ASP A 176 -1.24 16.54 2.57
N GLY A 177 -1.79 16.35 1.37
CA GLY A 177 -3.24 16.29 1.14
C GLY A 177 -3.90 17.61 0.73
N LYS A 178 -3.16 18.72 0.63
CA LYS A 178 -3.75 19.99 0.25
C LYS A 178 -4.01 20.05 -1.25
N VAL A 179 -5.26 20.30 -1.65
CA VAL A 179 -5.62 20.55 -3.05
C VAL A 179 -4.97 21.84 -3.54
N VAL A 180 -4.18 21.73 -4.61
CA VAL A 180 -3.53 22.84 -5.28
C VAL A 180 -4.39 23.35 -6.43
N LYS A 181 -4.98 22.42 -7.21
CA LYS A 181 -5.75 22.74 -8.40
C LYS A 181 -6.72 21.62 -8.73
N ASN A 182 -7.96 21.97 -9.03
CA ASN A 182 -8.87 21.03 -9.70
C ASN A 182 -8.45 20.93 -11.18
N LEU A 183 -8.27 19.71 -11.66
CA LEU A 183 -7.87 19.39 -13.04
C LEU A 183 -9.08 19.03 -13.90
N LEU A 184 -10.04 18.33 -13.30
CA LEU A 184 -11.25 17.86 -13.95
C LEU A 184 -12.38 17.73 -12.93
N THR A 185 -13.56 18.15 -13.33
CA THR A 185 -14.83 17.77 -12.74
C THR A 185 -15.71 17.29 -13.88
N ALA A 186 -16.06 16.00 -13.88
CA ALA A 186 -16.93 15.43 -14.90
C ALA A 186 -18.35 15.98 -14.75
N GLU A 187 -19.03 16.22 -15.88
CA GLU A 187 -20.44 16.55 -15.89
C GLU A 187 -21.26 15.34 -15.39
N ASP A 188 -22.30 15.62 -14.63
CA ASP A 188 -23.22 14.58 -14.21
C ASP A 188 -24.12 14.15 -15.38
N PRO A 189 -23.99 12.92 -15.89
CA PRO A 189 -24.76 12.46 -17.04
C PRO A 189 -26.26 12.25 -16.71
N THR A 190 -26.65 12.39 -15.44
CA THR A 190 -28.02 12.15 -14.98
C THR A 190 -28.88 13.41 -14.95
N LEU A 191 -28.30 14.61 -15.10
CA LEU A 191 -29.00 15.88 -14.92
C LEU A 191 -30.24 16.06 -15.82
N ASP A 192 -30.24 15.47 -17.01
CA ASP A 192 -31.34 15.56 -17.97
C ASP A 192 -32.29 14.34 -17.95
N HIS A 193 -32.15 13.47 -16.96
CA HIS A 193 -32.87 12.20 -16.87
C HIS A 193 -33.53 12.04 -15.50
N ALA A 194 -34.70 11.39 -15.47
CA ALA A 194 -35.34 11.00 -14.23
C ALA A 194 -34.69 9.69 -13.69
N TYR A 195 -33.74 9.83 -12.78
CA TYR A 195 -33.14 8.69 -12.09
C TYR A 195 -33.73 8.51 -10.69
N THR A 196 -33.75 7.26 -10.23
CA THR A 196 -34.07 6.96 -8.84
C THR A 196 -32.85 7.30 -7.97
N GLU A 197 -33.09 7.85 -6.80
CA GLU A 197 -32.02 8.07 -5.81
C GLU A 197 -31.36 6.74 -5.45
N ILE A 198 -30.01 6.72 -5.51
CA ILE A 198 -29.21 5.54 -5.18
C ILE A 198 -28.75 5.68 -3.74
N SER A 199 -28.97 4.62 -2.95
CA SER A 199 -28.45 4.54 -1.58
C SER A 199 -27.78 3.20 -1.33
N LEU A 200 -26.77 3.21 -0.47
CA LEU A 200 -26.12 1.99 0.04
C LEU A 200 -26.79 1.57 1.35
N GLY A 201 -26.92 0.27 1.53
CA GLY A 201 -27.46 -0.31 2.74
C GLY A 201 -26.77 -1.63 3.07
N THR A 202 -27.02 -2.14 4.28
CA THR A 202 -26.55 -3.45 4.74
C THR A 202 -27.72 -4.41 4.86
N ILE A 203 -27.51 -5.64 4.40
CA ILE A 203 -28.46 -6.73 4.54
C ILE A 203 -27.79 -7.82 5.36
N LYS A 204 -28.46 -8.30 6.41
CA LYS A 204 -27.94 -9.45 7.16
C LYS A 204 -28.06 -10.72 6.34
N SER A 205 -26.99 -11.53 6.33
CA SER A 205 -27.04 -12.87 5.75
C SER A 205 -28.07 -13.75 6.48
N ALA A 206 -28.59 -14.80 5.80
CA ALA A 206 -29.58 -15.70 6.37
C ALA A 206 -29.12 -16.45 7.63
N ASP A 207 -27.80 -16.67 7.76
CA ASP A 207 -27.16 -17.28 8.92
C ASP A 207 -26.78 -16.25 10.02
N GLY A 208 -26.99 -14.95 9.76
CA GLY A 208 -26.71 -13.87 10.71
C GLY A 208 -25.25 -13.60 10.99
N GLN A 209 -24.33 -14.16 10.19
CA GLN A 209 -22.87 -14.00 10.38
C GLN A 209 -22.30 -12.78 9.66
N TYR A 210 -23.02 -12.23 8.69
CA TYR A 210 -22.60 -11.08 7.88
C TYR A 210 -23.75 -10.07 7.74
#